data_7cbf1635e8c547330327576fb6814816
#
_entry.id   7cbf1635e8c547330327576fb6814816
#
_cell.length_a   1.000
_cell.length_b   1.000
_cell.length_c   1.000
_cell.angle_alpha   90.00
_cell.angle_beta   90.00
_cell.angle_gamma   90.00
#
_symmetry.space_group_name_H-M   'P 1'
#
loop_
_entity.id
_entity.type
_entity.pdbx_description
1 polymer ?
#
loop_
_entity_poly.entity_id
_entity_poly.type
_entity_poly.pdbx_seq_one_letter_code
_entity_poly.pdbx_strand_id
1 'polypeptide(L)'
;MSKTVWEKLNDSQKDELMQFNKEYIDFLSVSKTERAFVNNSIALVEKAGFKNLSEVTELKPGDKVYSTNKGKNILAFIIGKEPIRNGLNLLGAHIDSPRTDLKQHPLYESNGLVLLDTHYYGGIKKYQWVARPMALVGVVVKKDGTVIDINIGDDDNDPVVGISDLLIHLAADQMSKTGAKVVEGEALDVLVGSIPKKDTEKDPVKAYI
;
A
#
# COMPACT_ATOMS: atom_id res chain seq x y z
N MET A 1 27.43 30.26 -0.93
CA MET A 1 26.43 29.16 -0.83
C MET A 1 26.58 28.26 -2.04
N SER A 2 26.51 26.94 -1.88
CA SER A 2 26.50 26.02 -3.02
C SER A 2 25.22 26.20 -3.80
N LYS A 3 25.27 26.23 -5.14
CA LYS A 3 24.08 26.27 -5.99
C LYS A 3 23.21 25.02 -5.77
N THR A 4 21.91 25.20 -5.76
CA THR A 4 20.94 24.09 -5.74
C THR A 4 21.02 23.26 -7.02
N VAL A 5 20.44 22.08 -7.04
CA VAL A 5 20.36 21.25 -8.25
C VAL A 5 19.62 22.01 -9.35
N TRP A 6 18.52 22.68 -9.03
CA TRP A 6 17.72 23.49 -9.98
C TRP A 6 18.53 24.56 -10.70
N GLU A 7 19.47 25.18 -10.01
CA GLU A 7 20.34 26.23 -10.60
C GLU A 7 21.45 25.66 -11.49
N LYS A 8 21.67 24.35 -11.46
CA LYS A 8 22.69 23.65 -12.25
C LYS A 8 22.14 22.99 -13.51
N LEU A 9 20.82 22.71 -13.53
CA LEU A 9 20.16 22.06 -14.65
C LEU A 9 19.84 23.05 -15.76
N ASN A 10 20.09 22.65 -17.01
CA ASN A 10 19.55 23.33 -18.17
C ASN A 10 18.07 22.97 -18.39
N ASP A 11 17.39 23.62 -19.33
CA ASP A 11 15.93 23.45 -19.50
C ASP A 11 15.57 22.04 -19.95
N SER A 12 16.32 21.41 -20.86
CA SER A 12 16.10 20.01 -21.26
C SER A 12 16.23 19.05 -20.07
N GLN A 13 17.21 19.26 -19.20
CA GLN A 13 17.39 18.44 -17.99
C GLN A 13 16.27 18.65 -16.97
N LYS A 14 15.69 19.85 -16.90
CA LYS A 14 14.51 20.11 -16.08
C LYS A 14 13.28 19.37 -16.63
N ASP A 15 13.09 19.37 -17.95
CA ASP A 15 11.99 18.65 -18.59
C ASP A 15 12.10 17.13 -18.37
N GLU A 16 13.30 16.57 -18.53
CA GLU A 16 13.58 15.15 -18.22
C GLU A 16 13.30 14.83 -16.75
N LEU A 17 13.70 15.70 -15.83
CA LEU A 17 13.43 15.55 -14.39
C LEU A 17 11.94 15.57 -14.09
N MET A 18 11.18 16.49 -14.71
CA MET A 18 9.74 16.58 -14.53
C MET A 18 9.01 15.35 -15.09
N GLN A 19 9.45 14.83 -16.24
CA GLN A 19 8.91 13.61 -16.82
C GLN A 19 9.18 12.40 -15.92
N PHE A 20 10.42 12.22 -15.46
CA PHE A 20 10.79 11.17 -14.52
C PHE A 20 9.95 11.24 -13.23
N ASN A 21 9.77 12.45 -12.70
CA ASN A 21 8.99 12.67 -11.49
C ASN A 21 7.51 12.29 -11.69
N LYS A 22 6.94 12.63 -12.86
CA LYS A 22 5.59 12.22 -13.22
C LYS A 22 5.45 10.70 -13.28
N GLU A 23 6.34 10.02 -13.96
CA GLU A 23 6.35 8.56 -14.07
C GLU A 23 6.47 7.89 -12.69
N TYR A 24 7.28 8.46 -11.80
CA TYR A 24 7.43 7.98 -10.42
C TYR A 24 6.14 8.18 -9.61
N ILE A 25 5.48 9.33 -9.72
CA ILE A 25 4.19 9.59 -9.08
C ILE A 25 3.12 8.61 -9.58
N ASP A 26 3.04 8.42 -10.90
CA ASP A 26 2.10 7.50 -11.53
C ASP A 26 2.33 6.06 -11.04
N PHE A 27 3.59 5.62 -10.96
CA PHE A 27 3.96 4.31 -10.42
C PHE A 27 3.56 4.14 -8.95
N LEU A 28 3.84 5.13 -8.10
CA LEU A 28 3.47 5.08 -6.68
C LEU A 28 1.95 5.05 -6.49
N SER A 29 1.22 5.78 -7.31
CA SER A 29 -0.24 5.88 -7.22
C SER A 29 -0.95 4.54 -7.43
N VAL A 30 -0.37 3.66 -8.24
CA VAL A 30 -0.90 2.30 -8.51
C VAL A 30 -0.21 1.21 -7.68
N SER A 31 0.81 1.56 -6.89
CA SER A 31 1.66 0.61 -6.14
C SER A 31 1.48 0.76 -4.62
N LYS A 32 0.23 0.75 -4.13
CA LYS A 32 -0.11 1.06 -2.73
C LYS A 32 0.17 -0.07 -1.73
N THR A 33 0.41 -1.28 -2.21
CA THR A 33 0.76 -2.45 -1.38
C THR A 33 2.01 -3.12 -1.93
N GLU A 34 2.69 -3.96 -1.12
CA GLU A 34 3.86 -4.72 -1.58
C GLU A 34 3.54 -5.58 -2.80
N ARG A 35 2.34 -6.18 -2.86
CA ARG A 35 1.90 -6.99 -4.01
C ARG A 35 1.74 -6.15 -5.26
N ALA A 36 1.05 -5.01 -5.16
CA ALA A 36 0.89 -4.10 -6.27
C ALA A 36 2.25 -3.56 -6.75
N PHE A 37 3.13 -3.20 -5.81
CA PHE A 37 4.49 -2.77 -6.13
C PHE A 37 5.27 -3.83 -6.89
N VAL A 38 5.25 -5.08 -6.43
CA VAL A 38 5.95 -6.19 -7.10
C VAL A 38 5.37 -6.42 -8.50
N ASN A 39 4.05 -6.48 -8.65
CA ASN A 39 3.40 -6.69 -9.95
C ASN A 39 3.75 -5.58 -10.94
N ASN A 40 3.67 -4.33 -10.53
CA ASN A 40 4.02 -3.19 -11.38
C ASN A 40 5.52 -3.13 -11.68
N SER A 41 6.37 -3.55 -10.73
CA SER A 41 7.81 -3.67 -10.95
C SER A 41 8.15 -4.76 -11.95
N ILE A 42 7.46 -5.92 -11.91
CA ILE A 42 7.62 -6.99 -12.91
C ILE A 42 7.34 -6.42 -14.30
N ALA A 43 6.21 -5.72 -14.49
CA ALA A 43 5.88 -5.13 -15.77
C ALA A 43 6.95 -4.13 -16.27
N LEU A 44 7.54 -3.34 -15.36
CA LEU A 44 8.62 -2.42 -15.71
C LEU A 44 9.92 -3.14 -16.12
N VAL A 45 10.34 -4.15 -15.34
CA VAL A 45 11.60 -4.85 -15.64
C VAL A 45 11.45 -5.72 -16.88
N GLU A 46 10.30 -6.35 -17.12
CA GLU A 46 10.03 -7.09 -18.37
C GLU A 46 10.06 -6.18 -19.59
N LYS A 47 9.45 -5.00 -19.51
CA LYS A 47 9.57 -3.98 -20.56
C LYS A 47 11.01 -3.54 -20.80
N ALA A 48 11.87 -3.58 -19.78
CA ALA A 48 13.29 -3.31 -19.88
C ALA A 48 14.13 -4.52 -20.32
N GLY A 49 13.49 -5.65 -20.68
CA GLY A 49 14.10 -6.85 -21.23
C GLY A 49 14.60 -7.85 -20.19
N PHE A 50 14.16 -7.73 -18.93
CA PHE A 50 14.41 -8.76 -17.91
C PHE A 50 13.49 -9.97 -18.13
N LYS A 51 13.98 -11.15 -17.80
CA LYS A 51 13.24 -12.43 -17.85
C LYS A 51 13.12 -13.01 -16.45
N ASN A 52 12.07 -13.75 -16.21
CA ASN A 52 11.96 -14.48 -14.94
C ASN A 52 13.08 -15.51 -14.85
N LEU A 53 13.82 -15.51 -13.75
CA LEU A 53 14.94 -16.41 -13.54
C LEU A 53 14.53 -17.90 -13.61
N SER A 54 13.29 -18.24 -13.24
CA SER A 54 12.79 -19.62 -13.32
C SER A 54 12.65 -20.15 -14.76
N GLU A 55 12.63 -19.27 -15.74
CA GLU A 55 12.51 -19.61 -17.17
C GLU A 55 13.88 -19.68 -17.89
N VAL A 56 14.95 -19.36 -17.16
CA VAL A 56 16.30 -19.29 -17.72
C VAL A 56 17.13 -20.48 -17.25
N THR A 57 17.63 -21.28 -18.19
CA THR A 57 18.43 -22.46 -17.87
C THR A 57 19.93 -22.18 -17.74
N GLU A 58 20.44 -21.13 -18.40
CA GLU A 58 21.84 -20.74 -18.38
C GLU A 58 21.94 -19.20 -18.35
N LEU A 59 22.84 -18.66 -17.52
CA LEU A 59 23.09 -17.24 -17.41
C LEU A 59 24.40 -16.85 -18.07
N LYS A 60 24.38 -15.77 -18.86
CA LYS A 60 25.54 -15.20 -19.53
C LYS A 60 25.74 -13.72 -19.15
N PRO A 61 26.97 -13.22 -19.22
CA PRO A 61 27.23 -11.81 -19.03
C PRO A 61 26.34 -10.93 -19.90
N GLY A 62 25.66 -9.96 -19.28
CA GLY A 62 24.70 -9.08 -19.93
C GLY A 62 23.24 -9.51 -19.82
N ASP A 63 22.97 -10.76 -19.41
CA ASP A 63 21.59 -11.21 -19.17
C ASP A 63 20.93 -10.40 -18.05
N LYS A 64 19.67 -10.09 -18.26
CA LYS A 64 18.80 -9.40 -17.33
C LYS A 64 17.75 -10.38 -16.81
N VAL A 65 17.76 -10.64 -15.51
CA VAL A 65 16.83 -11.58 -14.90
C VAL A 65 16.22 -11.01 -13.63
N TYR A 66 15.01 -11.43 -13.30
CA TYR A 66 14.38 -11.12 -12.04
C TYR A 66 13.83 -12.38 -11.35
N SER A 67 13.65 -12.28 -10.05
CA SER A 67 13.00 -13.29 -9.22
C SER A 67 12.14 -12.61 -8.16
N THR A 68 11.07 -13.28 -7.75
CA THR A 68 10.17 -12.82 -6.71
C THR A 68 10.00 -13.86 -5.61
N ASN A 69 9.63 -13.44 -4.42
CA ASN A 69 9.29 -14.35 -3.35
C ASN A 69 7.94 -13.97 -2.76
N LYS A 70 6.96 -14.90 -2.82
CA LYS A 70 5.59 -14.77 -2.30
C LYS A 70 4.83 -13.54 -2.82
N GLY A 71 5.26 -12.93 -3.94
CA GLY A 71 4.69 -11.71 -4.48
C GLY A 71 4.85 -10.47 -3.58
N LYS A 72 5.84 -10.47 -2.69
CA LYS A 72 6.06 -9.39 -1.71
C LYS A 72 7.47 -8.81 -1.74
N ASN A 73 8.33 -9.30 -2.60
CA ASN A 73 9.62 -8.70 -2.91
C ASN A 73 10.02 -9.05 -4.34
N ILE A 74 10.93 -8.29 -4.90
CA ILE A 74 11.50 -8.50 -6.22
C ILE A 74 13.01 -8.29 -6.16
N LEU A 75 13.75 -9.13 -6.83
CA LEU A 75 15.18 -9.01 -7.05
C LEU A 75 15.42 -8.97 -8.56
N ALA A 76 16.12 -7.97 -9.04
CA ALA A 76 16.48 -7.84 -10.44
C ALA A 76 18.00 -7.78 -10.59
N PHE A 77 18.55 -8.53 -11.54
CA PHE A 77 19.99 -8.65 -11.76
C PHE A 77 20.35 -8.39 -13.21
N ILE A 78 21.46 -7.74 -13.41
CA ILE A 78 22.19 -7.73 -14.67
C ILE A 78 23.47 -8.55 -14.44
N ILE A 79 23.62 -9.64 -15.17
CA ILE A 79 24.76 -10.55 -14.99
C ILE A 79 26.04 -9.87 -15.46
N GLY A 80 26.99 -9.73 -14.55
CA GLY A 80 28.28 -9.10 -14.80
C GLY A 80 29.21 -9.95 -15.66
N LYS A 81 30.29 -9.36 -16.16
CA LYS A 81 31.38 -10.09 -16.83
C LYS A 81 32.23 -10.85 -15.83
N GLU A 82 32.41 -10.32 -14.64
CA GLU A 82 33.18 -10.95 -13.57
C GLU A 82 32.31 -11.91 -12.76
N PRO A 83 32.90 -13.02 -12.24
CA PRO A 83 32.18 -13.92 -11.34
C PRO A 83 31.67 -13.19 -10.08
N ILE A 84 30.47 -13.55 -9.63
CA ILE A 84 29.82 -12.95 -8.44
C ILE A 84 30.68 -13.04 -7.18
N ARG A 85 31.56 -14.04 -7.07
CA ARG A 85 32.52 -14.17 -5.97
C ARG A 85 33.52 -13.01 -5.87
N ASN A 86 33.73 -12.27 -6.96
CA ASN A 86 34.57 -11.07 -6.98
C ASN A 86 33.85 -9.82 -6.47
N GLY A 87 32.57 -9.96 -6.14
CA GLY A 87 31.72 -8.89 -5.63
C GLY A 87 30.55 -8.58 -6.56
N LEU A 88 29.65 -7.79 -6.06
CA LEU A 88 28.49 -7.25 -6.80
C LEU A 88 28.17 -5.85 -6.32
N ASN A 89 27.52 -5.07 -7.15
CA ASN A 89 26.89 -3.83 -6.75
C ASN A 89 25.44 -4.12 -6.33
N LEU A 90 25.11 -3.92 -5.06
CA LEU A 90 23.79 -4.17 -4.51
C LEU A 90 23.10 -2.86 -4.17
N LEU A 91 21.94 -2.63 -4.76
CA LEU A 91 21.01 -1.57 -4.40
C LEU A 91 19.81 -2.20 -3.71
N GLY A 92 19.40 -1.66 -2.58
CA GLY A 92 18.26 -2.16 -1.82
C GLY A 92 17.38 -1.01 -1.35
N ALA A 93 16.07 -1.23 -1.42
CA ALA A 93 15.06 -0.32 -0.89
C ALA A 93 13.88 -1.11 -0.35
N HIS A 94 13.18 -0.57 0.66
CA HIS A 94 11.91 -1.14 1.09
C HIS A 94 10.80 -0.78 0.09
N ILE A 95 9.79 -1.63 0.01
CA ILE A 95 8.63 -1.47 -0.88
C ILE A 95 7.30 -1.44 -0.12
N ASP A 96 7.34 -1.63 1.19
CA ASP A 96 6.19 -1.50 2.07
C ASP A 96 5.88 -0.03 2.37
N SER A 97 4.59 0.23 2.65
CA SER A 97 4.10 1.55 3.04
C SER A 97 3.29 1.45 4.33
N PRO A 98 3.25 2.51 5.16
CA PRO A 98 2.36 2.57 6.31
C PRO A 98 0.89 2.41 5.89
N ARG A 99 0.14 1.63 6.67
CA ARG A 99 -1.26 1.33 6.43
C ARG A 99 -1.96 0.86 7.70
N THR A 100 -3.27 0.65 7.62
CA THR A 100 -4.02 -0.17 8.57
C THR A 100 -4.30 -1.52 7.95
N ASP A 101 -3.91 -2.61 8.62
CA ASP A 101 -4.22 -3.99 8.21
C ASP A 101 -5.45 -4.48 8.95
N LEU A 102 -6.31 -5.25 8.29
CA LEU A 102 -7.43 -5.92 8.94
C LEU A 102 -6.93 -7.03 9.86
N LYS A 103 -7.48 -7.11 11.08
CA LYS A 103 -7.24 -8.23 11.99
C LYS A 103 -7.92 -9.51 11.46
N GLN A 104 -7.64 -10.66 12.08
CA GLN A 104 -8.11 -11.98 11.59
C GLN A 104 -9.62 -12.13 11.51
N HIS A 105 -10.38 -11.53 12.44
CA HIS A 105 -11.85 -11.52 12.47
C HIS A 105 -12.33 -10.08 12.57
N PRO A 106 -12.15 -9.28 11.52
CA PRO A 106 -12.24 -7.84 11.65
C PRO A 106 -13.67 -7.32 11.76
N LEU A 107 -14.65 -8.03 11.19
CA LEU A 107 -16.01 -7.52 11.04
C LEU A 107 -16.82 -7.66 12.33
N TYR A 108 -17.22 -6.54 12.91
CA TYR A 108 -18.11 -6.50 14.07
C TYR A 108 -19.12 -5.36 13.97
N GLU A 109 -20.20 -5.44 14.74
CA GLU A 109 -21.21 -4.41 14.87
C GLU A 109 -21.17 -3.81 16.28
N SER A 110 -21.20 -2.49 16.36
CA SER A 110 -21.33 -1.75 17.62
C SER A 110 -22.17 -0.48 17.41
N ASN A 111 -23.14 -0.26 18.28
CA ASN A 111 -24.01 0.92 18.25
C ASN A 111 -24.71 1.16 16.90
N GLY A 112 -25.11 0.09 16.21
CA GLY A 112 -25.74 0.17 14.89
C GLY A 112 -24.81 0.57 13.75
N LEU A 113 -23.51 0.44 13.96
CA LEU A 113 -22.48 0.64 12.95
C LEU A 113 -21.68 -0.64 12.76
N VAL A 114 -21.32 -0.96 11.54
CA VAL A 114 -20.39 -2.05 11.23
C VAL A 114 -19.01 -1.50 10.98
N LEU A 115 -18.07 -2.07 11.68
CA LEU A 115 -16.68 -1.69 11.72
C LEU A 115 -15.78 -2.86 11.34
N LEU A 116 -14.62 -2.53 10.79
CA LEU A 116 -13.51 -3.46 10.60
C LEU A 116 -12.43 -3.14 11.61
N ASP A 117 -12.19 -4.07 12.53
CA ASP A 117 -11.09 -3.99 13.51
C ASP A 117 -9.74 -4.04 12.78
N THR A 118 -8.88 -3.08 13.06
CA THR A 118 -7.62 -2.92 12.35
C THR A 118 -6.41 -2.90 13.27
N HIS A 119 -5.26 -3.11 12.66
CA HIS A 119 -3.96 -2.92 13.27
C HIS A 119 -3.11 -2.04 12.35
N TYR A 120 -2.54 -0.97 12.86
CA TYR A 120 -1.66 -0.13 12.05
C TYR A 120 -0.30 -0.77 11.82
N TYR A 121 0.24 -0.60 10.63
CA TYR A 121 1.55 -1.07 10.22
C TYR A 121 2.49 0.09 9.96
N GLY A 122 3.72 -0.02 10.49
CA GLY A 122 4.75 0.98 10.38
C GLY A 122 4.60 2.16 11.34
N GLY A 123 5.48 3.13 11.23
CA GLY A 123 5.45 4.35 12.04
C GLY A 123 4.48 5.38 11.47
N ILE A 124 3.33 5.57 12.09
CA ILE A 124 2.30 6.52 11.67
C ILE A 124 2.02 7.57 12.74
N LYS A 125 1.62 8.75 12.30
CA LYS A 125 0.93 9.73 13.14
C LYS A 125 -0.57 9.42 13.09
N LYS A 126 -1.07 8.68 14.07
CA LYS A 126 -2.43 8.11 14.07
C LYS A 126 -3.52 9.15 13.81
N TYR A 127 -3.35 10.37 14.30
CA TYR A 127 -4.29 11.48 14.06
C TYR A 127 -4.40 11.93 12.60
N GLN A 128 -3.50 11.50 11.72
CA GLN A 128 -3.59 11.77 10.28
C GLN A 128 -4.43 10.72 9.54
N TRP A 129 -4.86 9.66 10.22
CA TRP A 129 -5.58 8.53 9.65
C TRP A 129 -7.09 8.57 9.91
N VAL A 130 -7.54 9.45 10.79
CA VAL A 130 -8.97 9.68 11.07
C VAL A 130 -9.53 10.79 10.16
N ALA A 131 -10.85 10.81 10.00
CA ALA A 131 -11.60 11.81 9.25
C ALA A 131 -11.12 12.02 7.79
N ARG A 132 -10.69 10.94 7.13
CA ARG A 132 -10.25 10.96 5.73
C ARG A 132 -10.80 9.76 4.95
N PRO A 133 -11.03 9.91 3.63
CA PRO A 133 -11.39 8.79 2.78
C PRO A 133 -10.24 7.79 2.68
N MET A 134 -10.58 6.50 2.67
CA MET A 134 -9.66 5.38 2.56
C MET A 134 -10.19 4.35 1.58
N ALA A 135 -9.30 3.52 1.04
CA ALA A 135 -9.62 2.40 0.19
C ALA A 135 -9.25 1.07 0.87
N LEU A 136 -9.98 0.01 0.56
CA LEU A 136 -9.64 -1.37 0.93
C LEU A 136 -8.91 -2.01 -0.23
N VAL A 137 -7.64 -2.35 -0.05
CA VAL A 137 -6.78 -2.93 -1.08
C VAL A 137 -6.12 -4.19 -0.54
N GLY A 138 -6.14 -5.27 -1.31
CA GLY A 138 -5.50 -6.51 -0.89
C GLY A 138 -5.95 -7.71 -1.71
N VAL A 139 -5.85 -8.89 -1.12
CA VAL A 139 -6.25 -10.16 -1.76
C VAL A 139 -7.06 -11.02 -0.80
N VAL A 140 -8.03 -11.75 -1.35
CA VAL A 140 -8.74 -12.82 -0.66
C VAL A 140 -8.34 -14.14 -1.30
N VAL A 141 -7.86 -15.06 -0.49
CA VAL A 141 -7.54 -16.43 -0.94
C VAL A 141 -8.65 -17.35 -0.48
N LYS A 142 -9.37 -17.95 -1.43
CA LYS A 142 -10.43 -18.91 -1.15
C LYS A 142 -9.85 -20.26 -0.71
N LYS A 143 -10.71 -21.13 -0.16
CA LYS A 143 -10.33 -22.48 0.28
C LYS A 143 -9.82 -23.38 -0.86
N ASP A 144 -10.24 -23.13 -2.09
CA ASP A 144 -9.80 -23.82 -3.29
C ASP A 144 -8.47 -23.27 -3.86
N GLY A 145 -7.87 -22.28 -3.20
CA GLY A 145 -6.64 -21.62 -3.64
C GLY A 145 -6.85 -20.46 -4.61
N THR A 146 -8.07 -20.18 -5.04
CA THR A 146 -8.36 -19.02 -5.91
C THR A 146 -8.03 -17.72 -5.18
N VAL A 147 -7.26 -16.86 -5.85
CA VAL A 147 -6.91 -15.51 -5.36
C VAL A 147 -7.82 -14.50 -6.04
N ILE A 148 -8.44 -13.64 -5.25
CA ILE A 148 -9.27 -12.54 -5.70
C ILE A 148 -8.60 -11.25 -5.26
N ASP A 149 -8.29 -10.37 -6.19
CA ASP A 149 -7.81 -9.03 -5.91
C ASP A 149 -8.98 -8.15 -5.44
N ILE A 150 -8.74 -7.41 -4.37
CA ILE A 150 -9.68 -6.45 -3.79
C ILE A 150 -9.08 -5.06 -3.96
N ASN A 151 -9.86 -4.18 -4.56
CA ASN A 151 -9.61 -2.74 -4.63
C ASN A 151 -10.96 -2.04 -4.58
N ILE A 152 -11.31 -1.45 -3.44
CA ILE A 152 -12.58 -0.78 -3.20
C ILE A 152 -12.27 0.59 -2.61
N GLY A 153 -12.70 1.66 -3.28
CA GLY A 153 -12.51 3.04 -2.85
C GLY A 153 -11.40 3.79 -3.58
N ASP A 154 -10.77 3.17 -4.58
CA ASP A 154 -9.76 3.81 -5.46
C ASP A 154 -10.36 4.42 -6.72
N ASP A 155 -11.48 3.86 -7.20
CA ASP A 155 -12.23 4.41 -8.32
C ASP A 155 -13.22 5.48 -7.82
N ASP A 156 -13.43 6.53 -8.60
CA ASP A 156 -14.33 7.65 -8.25
C ASP A 156 -15.79 7.20 -8.02
N ASN A 157 -16.17 6.04 -8.55
CA ASN A 157 -17.52 5.47 -8.39
C ASN A 157 -17.60 4.45 -7.23
N ASP A 158 -16.50 4.12 -6.62
CA ASP A 158 -16.45 3.17 -5.50
C ASP A 158 -17.01 3.78 -4.21
N PRO A 159 -17.59 2.94 -3.33
CA PRO A 159 -17.88 3.37 -1.98
C PRO A 159 -16.60 3.69 -1.21
N VAL A 160 -16.63 4.76 -0.44
CA VAL A 160 -15.50 5.20 0.39
C VAL A 160 -15.70 4.68 1.81
N VAL A 161 -14.64 4.16 2.40
CA VAL A 161 -14.56 3.81 3.81
C VAL A 161 -13.69 4.81 4.57
N GLY A 162 -13.77 4.82 5.90
CA GLY A 162 -12.94 5.73 6.68
C GLY A 162 -13.03 5.45 8.18
N ILE A 163 -12.17 6.10 8.93
CA ILE A 163 -12.16 6.09 10.38
C ILE A 163 -12.76 7.40 10.85
N SER A 164 -13.87 7.33 11.61
CA SER A 164 -14.52 8.51 12.15
C SER A 164 -13.68 9.16 13.26
N ASP A 165 -13.88 10.45 13.48
CA ASP A 165 -13.30 11.18 14.61
C ASP A 165 -14.38 11.93 15.37
N LEU A 166 -14.06 12.34 16.58
CA LEU A 166 -14.98 13.11 17.44
C LEU A 166 -15.14 14.56 16.95
N LEU A 167 -16.36 15.04 17.00
CA LEU A 167 -16.62 16.48 16.88
C LEU A 167 -15.99 17.23 18.04
N ILE A 168 -15.55 18.45 17.80
CA ILE A 168 -14.87 19.29 18.82
C ILE A 168 -15.67 19.41 20.12
N HIS A 169 -16.99 19.45 20.05
CA HIS A 169 -17.89 19.55 21.23
C HIS A 169 -17.87 18.28 22.11
N LEU A 170 -17.44 17.14 21.58
CA LEU A 170 -17.32 15.86 22.27
C LEU A 170 -15.87 15.47 22.55
N ALA A 171 -14.91 16.26 22.09
CA ALA A 171 -13.50 15.92 22.07
C ALA A 171 -12.68 16.53 23.24
N ALA A 172 -13.30 17.00 24.32
CA ALA A 172 -12.59 17.70 25.40
C ALA A 172 -11.43 16.85 25.97
N ASP A 173 -11.69 15.59 26.28
CA ASP A 173 -10.66 14.67 26.80
C ASP A 173 -9.59 14.35 25.75
N GLN A 174 -10.01 14.15 24.50
CA GLN A 174 -9.11 13.91 23.38
C GLN A 174 -8.15 15.08 23.17
N MET A 175 -8.68 16.31 23.18
CA MET A 175 -7.91 17.54 22.98
C MET A 175 -6.92 17.84 24.10
N SER A 176 -7.11 17.28 25.29
CA SER A 176 -6.16 17.40 26.41
C SER A 176 -4.93 16.49 26.27
N LYS A 177 -4.99 15.48 25.37
CA LYS A 177 -3.92 14.49 25.19
C LYS A 177 -2.80 15.03 24.29
N THR A 178 -1.61 14.45 24.44
CA THR A 178 -0.50 14.73 23.52
C THR A 178 -0.80 14.17 22.12
N GLY A 179 -0.20 14.73 21.07
CA GLY A 179 -0.38 14.27 19.70
C GLY A 179 -0.12 12.76 19.49
N ALA A 180 0.76 12.14 20.27
CA ALA A 180 1.00 10.71 20.22
C ALA A 180 -0.14 9.86 20.78
N LYS A 181 -0.98 10.44 21.63
CA LYS A 181 -2.07 9.77 22.37
C LYS A 181 -3.47 10.27 22.00
N VAL A 182 -3.58 11.29 21.15
CA VAL A 182 -4.86 11.88 20.77
C VAL A 182 -5.76 10.89 20.06
N VAL A 183 -5.18 9.97 19.29
CA VAL A 183 -5.84 8.80 18.71
C VAL A 183 -5.06 7.55 19.13
N GLU A 184 -5.75 6.60 19.71
CA GLU A 184 -5.16 5.32 20.13
C GLU A 184 -5.15 4.33 18.96
N GLY A 185 -4.18 3.39 18.94
CA GLY A 185 -4.04 2.43 17.85
C GLY A 185 -5.26 1.53 17.70
N GLU A 186 -5.82 1.10 18.82
CA GLU A 186 -7.02 0.24 18.88
C GLU A 186 -8.34 0.99 18.56
N ALA A 187 -8.27 2.30 18.30
CA ALA A 187 -9.42 3.10 17.88
C ALA A 187 -9.41 3.40 16.36
N LEU A 188 -8.50 2.77 15.61
CA LEU A 188 -8.40 2.94 14.16
C LEU A 188 -9.30 1.96 13.41
N ASP A 189 -10.54 1.78 13.86
CA ASP A 189 -11.50 0.89 13.24
C ASP A 189 -12.21 1.54 12.07
N VAL A 190 -12.23 0.84 10.94
CA VAL A 190 -12.77 1.36 9.68
C VAL A 190 -14.27 1.16 9.62
N LEU A 191 -15.03 2.24 9.49
CA LEU A 191 -16.48 2.22 9.30
C LEU A 191 -16.82 1.78 7.86
N VAL A 192 -17.66 0.74 7.76
CA VAL A 192 -18.06 0.17 6.46
C VAL A 192 -19.57 0.10 6.26
N GLY A 193 -20.40 0.27 7.28
CA GLY A 193 -21.84 0.24 7.11
C GLY A 193 -22.64 0.75 8.29
N SER A 194 -23.88 1.20 7.98
CA SER A 194 -24.84 1.71 8.97
C SER A 194 -26.31 1.36 8.63
N ILE A 195 -26.55 0.62 7.54
CA ILE A 195 -27.90 0.29 7.08
C ILE A 195 -28.30 -1.09 7.63
N PRO A 196 -29.33 -1.17 8.48
CA PRO A 196 -29.77 -2.46 9.04
C PRO A 196 -30.54 -3.29 8.01
N LYS A 197 -30.31 -4.59 8.02
CA LYS A 197 -31.15 -5.56 7.30
C LYS A 197 -32.48 -5.71 8.01
N LYS A 198 -33.57 -5.62 7.27
CA LYS A 198 -34.92 -5.83 7.80
C LYS A 198 -35.10 -7.26 8.36
N ASP A 199 -35.92 -7.37 9.36
CA ASP A 199 -36.30 -8.66 10.00
C ASP A 199 -35.11 -9.47 10.57
N THR A 200 -34.08 -8.76 11.03
CA THR A 200 -32.89 -9.35 11.65
C THR A 200 -32.74 -8.78 13.06
N GLU A 201 -32.84 -9.64 14.10
CA GLU A 201 -32.75 -9.20 15.49
C GLU A 201 -31.31 -9.01 15.99
N LYS A 202 -30.40 -9.86 15.53
CA LYS A 202 -28.98 -9.81 15.96
C LYS A 202 -28.09 -9.26 14.88
N ASP A 203 -27.29 -8.26 15.26
CA ASP A 203 -26.30 -7.61 14.38
C ASP A 203 -26.89 -7.24 12.99
N PRO A 204 -28.01 -6.47 12.93
CA PRO A 204 -28.75 -6.24 11.69
C PRO A 204 -27.95 -5.51 10.61
N VAL A 205 -27.04 -4.63 10.98
CA VAL A 205 -26.19 -3.92 10.02
C VAL A 205 -25.09 -4.85 9.49
N LYS A 206 -24.46 -5.64 10.35
CA LYS A 206 -23.50 -6.66 9.94
C LYS A 206 -24.12 -7.72 9.02
N ALA A 207 -25.38 -8.07 9.26
CA ALA A 207 -26.11 -9.02 8.42
C ALA A 207 -26.49 -8.45 7.04
N TYR A 208 -26.40 -7.13 6.84
CA TYR A 208 -26.63 -6.46 5.56
C TYR A 208 -25.39 -6.52 4.67
N ILE A 209 -24.18 -6.45 5.24
CA ILE A 209 -22.88 -6.52 4.56
C ILE A 209 -22.51 -7.98 4.29
#